data_a31195f1b21445b3a459531a289c6c7f
#
_entry.id   a31195f1b21445b3a459531a289c6c7f
#
_cell.length_a   1.000
_cell.length_b   1.000
_cell.length_c   1.000
_cell.angle_alpha   90.00
_cell.angle_beta   90.00
_cell.angle_gamma   90.00
#
_symmetry.space_group_name_H-M   'P 1'
#
loop_
_entity.id
_entity.type
_entity.pdbx_description
1 polymer ?
#
loop_
_entity_poly.entity_id
_entity_poly.type
_entity_poly.pdbx_seq_one_letter_code
_entity_poly.pdbx_strand_id
1 'polypeptide(L)'
;MKDCHGRRLGSACERSKRGAVRKPQSDAKVVLVHLGSWAFSRKRFAGICRYGSRHNWEIHLVEHISDAVSYPWLEAVDYWRPDGVIIDGDDVEVPRRLRGAAVHCDADPRKITGRHYGVTYDSTNAADKVIRELMSLDYPHYAYAGYYESIDWSRARLLRFRNALGARFEPGNVLADGDGHVVEYLKRMHDWVKSLPCPCAIFACNDLIARHAAIFCRRLGLAVPDEIAIAGIDNDEALCESTEPELTSATQNFEESGYRAAEMLDRLMHGQKVAPPVQCLSEAILIRRQSTRTAKAGGARCVAALDYIRSKACDGIGVDDVVKFLSMSRRSAERAFRRFVGRTILEEISDVRYQKACCLLKDPTRTLDGLYAECGYRDNISFRRFFRNKAGVSLGEWRKRHS
;
A
#
# COMPACT_ATOMS: atom_id res chain seq x y z
N MET A 1 -23.69 28.22 -28.33
CA MET A 1 -22.78 29.28 -27.86
C MET A 1 -22.00 29.77 -29.10
N LYS A 2 -21.89 31.06 -29.33
CA LYS A 2 -21.13 31.66 -30.43
C LYS A 2 -19.71 31.93 -29.94
N ASP A 3 -18.69 31.70 -30.79
CA ASP A 3 -17.33 32.11 -30.50
C ASP A 3 -17.16 33.64 -30.51
N CYS A 4 -16.05 34.16 -30.04
CA CYS A 4 -15.75 35.59 -29.95
C CYS A 4 -15.66 36.29 -31.33
N HIS A 5 -15.91 35.60 -32.43
CA HIS A 5 -15.86 36.11 -33.79
C HIS A 5 -17.14 35.88 -34.59
N GLY A 6 -18.23 35.47 -33.97
CA GLY A 6 -19.58 35.47 -34.55
C GLY A 6 -19.83 34.43 -35.64
N ARG A 7 -18.99 33.40 -35.80
CA ARG A 7 -19.20 32.35 -36.80
C ARG A 7 -19.96 31.17 -36.18
N ARG A 8 -21.00 30.71 -36.86
CA ARG A 8 -21.68 29.43 -36.51
C ARG A 8 -20.74 28.27 -36.85
N LEU A 9 -20.32 27.50 -35.83
CA LEU A 9 -19.69 26.22 -36.07
C LEU A 9 -20.76 25.26 -36.60
N GLY A 10 -20.65 24.94 -37.88
CA GLY A 10 -21.51 23.97 -38.53
C GLY A 10 -21.30 22.59 -37.95
N SER A 11 -22.40 21.92 -37.64
CA SER A 11 -22.45 20.53 -37.23
C SER A 11 -22.07 19.59 -38.38
N ALA A 12 -20.79 19.35 -38.59
CA ALA A 12 -20.31 18.23 -39.39
C ALA A 12 -19.46 17.34 -38.51
N CYS A 13 -20.13 16.55 -37.65
CA CYS A 13 -19.52 15.36 -37.04
C CYS A 13 -19.48 14.28 -38.14
N GLU A 14 -18.56 14.42 -39.11
CA GLU A 14 -18.16 13.29 -39.94
C GLU A 14 -17.57 12.21 -39.01
N ARG A 15 -18.33 11.16 -38.80
CA ARG A 15 -17.81 9.92 -38.21
C ARG A 15 -16.73 9.37 -39.14
N SER A 16 -15.52 9.84 -38.94
CA SER A 16 -14.32 9.19 -39.47
C SER A 16 -14.39 7.74 -39.02
N LYS A 17 -14.57 6.84 -39.97
CA LYS A 17 -14.34 5.40 -39.76
C LYS A 17 -12.85 5.20 -39.54
N ARG A 18 -12.36 5.53 -38.34
CA ARG A 18 -11.01 5.18 -37.91
C ARG A 18 -10.95 3.67 -37.87
N GLY A 19 -10.25 3.06 -38.82
CA GLY A 19 -10.04 1.61 -38.83
C GLY A 19 -9.36 1.17 -37.54
N ALA A 20 -9.86 0.09 -36.96
CA ALA A 20 -9.21 -0.54 -35.83
C ALA A 20 -7.75 -0.86 -36.21
N VAL A 21 -6.82 -0.67 -35.26
CA VAL A 21 -5.42 -1.06 -35.47
C VAL A 21 -5.38 -2.56 -35.75
N ARG A 22 -4.64 -2.96 -36.77
CA ARG A 22 -4.39 -4.37 -37.03
C ARG A 22 -3.65 -4.94 -35.83
N LYS A 23 -4.05 -6.16 -35.35
CA LYS A 23 -3.25 -6.89 -34.37
C LYS A 23 -1.80 -6.96 -34.86
N PRO A 24 -0.82 -6.83 -33.95
CA PRO A 24 0.58 -7.00 -34.30
C PRO A 24 0.77 -8.33 -35.02
N GLN A 25 1.69 -8.39 -35.96
CA GLN A 25 2.06 -9.65 -36.67
C GLN A 25 2.81 -10.64 -35.76
N SER A 26 3.01 -10.27 -34.49
CA SER A 26 3.65 -11.10 -33.46
C SER A 26 2.60 -11.92 -32.71
N ASP A 27 2.99 -13.08 -32.17
CA ASP A 27 2.18 -13.92 -31.25
C ASP A 27 1.94 -13.23 -29.89
N ALA A 28 2.22 -11.93 -29.75
CA ALA A 28 2.04 -11.17 -28.53
C ALA A 28 0.55 -11.06 -28.17
N LYS A 29 0.25 -11.26 -26.88
CA LYS A 29 -1.07 -11.03 -26.33
C LYS A 29 -1.27 -9.55 -26.04
N VAL A 30 -2.33 -8.96 -26.57
CA VAL A 30 -2.70 -7.57 -26.32
C VAL A 30 -3.51 -7.49 -25.02
N VAL A 31 -2.96 -6.80 -24.03
CA VAL A 31 -3.59 -6.63 -22.71
C VAL A 31 -3.85 -5.15 -22.47
N LEU A 32 -5.09 -4.82 -22.16
CA LEU A 32 -5.49 -3.47 -21.78
C LEU A 32 -5.60 -3.38 -20.26
N VAL A 33 -4.98 -2.36 -19.68
CA VAL A 33 -4.97 -2.12 -18.24
C VAL A 33 -5.62 -0.78 -17.94
N HIS A 34 -6.70 -0.80 -17.18
CA HIS A 34 -7.34 0.39 -16.64
C HIS A 34 -6.90 0.60 -15.20
N LEU A 35 -6.31 1.74 -14.89
CA LEU A 35 -5.85 2.08 -13.54
C LEU A 35 -6.51 3.34 -13.01
N GLY A 36 -6.75 3.34 -11.70
CA GLY A 36 -7.05 4.54 -10.95
C GLY A 36 -5.84 5.49 -10.83
N SER A 37 -6.09 6.71 -10.35
CA SER A 37 -5.07 7.75 -10.19
C SER A 37 -4.25 7.65 -8.89
N TRP A 38 -4.44 6.62 -8.08
CA TRP A 38 -3.78 6.46 -6.79
C TRP A 38 -2.34 5.95 -6.92
N ALA A 39 -1.48 6.32 -5.97
CA ALA A 39 -0.07 5.87 -5.95
C ALA A 39 0.07 4.34 -5.94
N PHE A 40 -0.80 3.62 -5.25
CA PHE A 40 -0.80 2.16 -5.23
C PHE A 40 -1.15 1.54 -6.59
N SER A 41 -1.93 2.22 -7.44
CA SER A 41 -2.22 1.77 -8.81
C SER A 41 -0.96 1.66 -9.66
N ARG A 42 0.01 2.56 -9.46
CA ARG A 42 1.32 2.50 -10.14
C ARG A 42 2.15 1.30 -9.68
N LYS A 43 2.14 0.99 -8.37
CA LYS A 43 2.82 -0.21 -7.83
C LYS A 43 2.19 -1.48 -8.41
N ARG A 44 0.87 -1.51 -8.53
CA ARG A 44 0.13 -2.61 -9.18
C ARG A 44 0.51 -2.77 -10.64
N PHE A 45 0.57 -1.66 -11.37
CA PHE A 45 0.99 -1.67 -12.77
C PHE A 45 2.40 -2.21 -12.96
N ALA A 46 3.34 -1.88 -12.07
CA ALA A 46 4.68 -2.46 -12.10
C ALA A 46 4.66 -3.99 -12.01
N GLY A 47 3.80 -4.56 -11.16
CA GLY A 47 3.60 -6.01 -11.06
C GLY A 47 3.05 -6.62 -12.36
N ILE A 48 2.08 -5.95 -12.99
CA ILE A 48 1.51 -6.38 -14.28
C ILE A 48 2.59 -6.36 -15.37
N CYS A 49 3.35 -5.27 -15.46
CA CYS A 49 4.45 -5.15 -16.44
C CYS A 49 5.53 -6.20 -16.22
N ARG A 50 5.89 -6.49 -14.97
CA ARG A 50 6.86 -7.54 -14.63
C ARG A 50 6.42 -8.93 -15.10
N TYR A 51 5.12 -9.25 -15.00
CA TYR A 51 4.58 -10.50 -15.55
C TYR A 51 4.60 -10.45 -17.08
N GLY A 52 4.02 -9.41 -17.68
CA GLY A 52 3.82 -9.31 -19.13
C GLY A 52 5.12 -9.32 -19.94
N SER A 53 6.19 -8.70 -19.40
CA SER A 53 7.52 -8.70 -20.04
C SER A 53 8.13 -10.11 -20.20
N ARG A 54 7.70 -11.07 -19.39
CA ARG A 54 8.15 -12.48 -19.46
C ARG A 54 7.25 -13.38 -20.31
N HIS A 55 6.05 -12.88 -20.65
CA HIS A 55 5.01 -13.67 -21.31
C HIS A 55 4.62 -13.12 -22.69
N ASN A 56 5.48 -12.29 -23.27
CA ASN A 56 5.29 -11.68 -24.59
C ASN A 56 3.96 -10.92 -24.69
N TRP A 57 3.68 -10.04 -23.73
CA TRP A 57 2.48 -9.18 -23.72
C TRP A 57 2.78 -7.81 -24.32
N GLU A 58 1.85 -7.29 -25.10
CA GLU A 58 1.74 -5.89 -25.46
C GLU A 58 0.73 -5.22 -24.54
N ILE A 59 1.21 -4.36 -23.61
CA ILE A 59 0.40 -3.77 -22.57
C ILE A 59 0.06 -2.34 -22.92
N HIS A 60 -1.23 -2.02 -22.97
CA HIS A 60 -1.74 -0.67 -23.15
C HIS A 60 -2.39 -0.17 -21.86
N LEU A 61 -1.86 0.93 -21.34
CA LEU A 61 -2.37 1.57 -20.14
C LEU A 61 -3.45 2.59 -20.51
N VAL A 62 -4.60 2.51 -19.83
CA VAL A 62 -5.67 3.49 -19.88
C VAL A 62 -5.82 4.12 -18.50
N GLU A 63 -5.44 5.37 -18.37
CA GLU A 63 -5.55 6.12 -17.13
C GLU A 63 -6.78 7.02 -17.14
N HIS A 64 -7.41 7.15 -16.00
CA HIS A 64 -8.43 8.18 -15.79
C HIS A 64 -7.71 9.49 -15.47
N ILE A 65 -7.53 10.36 -16.50
CA ILE A 65 -6.68 11.56 -16.37
C ILE A 65 -7.49 12.76 -15.84
N SER A 66 -8.73 12.91 -16.18
CA SER A 66 -9.70 13.87 -15.62
C SER A 66 -11.03 13.80 -16.39
N ASP A 67 -12.08 14.40 -15.85
CA ASP A 67 -13.39 14.52 -16.52
C ASP A 67 -13.33 15.25 -17.86
N ALA A 68 -12.28 16.06 -18.11
CA ALA A 68 -12.09 16.85 -19.33
C ALA A 68 -11.38 16.08 -20.46
N VAL A 69 -10.60 15.05 -20.12
CA VAL A 69 -9.89 14.19 -21.08
C VAL A 69 -10.12 12.75 -20.67
N SER A 70 -11.36 12.30 -20.80
CA SER A 70 -11.68 10.88 -20.70
C SER A 70 -11.10 10.20 -21.94
N TYR A 71 -10.06 9.38 -21.76
CA TYR A 71 -9.76 8.34 -22.75
C TYR A 71 -10.87 7.31 -22.59
N PRO A 72 -11.87 7.25 -23.50
CA PRO A 72 -13.03 6.42 -23.24
C PRO A 72 -12.57 4.98 -23.20
N TRP A 73 -12.65 4.39 -22.02
CA TRP A 73 -12.28 2.99 -21.79
C TRP A 73 -12.88 2.05 -22.84
N LEU A 74 -14.17 2.25 -23.17
CA LEU A 74 -14.89 1.46 -24.17
C LEU A 74 -14.31 1.65 -25.57
N GLU A 75 -13.90 2.87 -25.94
CA GLU A 75 -13.28 3.15 -27.22
C GLU A 75 -11.87 2.55 -27.31
N ALA A 76 -11.14 2.54 -26.19
CA ALA A 76 -9.83 1.87 -26.11
C ALA A 76 -9.96 0.36 -26.32
N VAL A 77 -10.96 -0.28 -25.71
CA VAL A 77 -11.25 -1.70 -25.92
C VAL A 77 -11.60 -1.98 -27.39
N ASP A 78 -12.37 -1.11 -28.05
CA ASP A 78 -12.72 -1.26 -29.46
C ASP A 78 -11.53 -1.06 -30.40
N TYR A 79 -10.67 -0.10 -30.05
CA TYR A 79 -9.52 0.24 -30.87
C TYR A 79 -8.43 -0.83 -30.80
N TRP A 80 -8.05 -1.23 -29.57
CA TRP A 80 -6.95 -2.19 -29.34
C TRP A 80 -7.36 -3.64 -29.48
N ARG A 81 -8.66 -3.98 -29.33
CA ARG A 81 -9.22 -5.35 -29.38
C ARG A 81 -8.42 -6.32 -28.51
N PRO A 82 -8.28 -6.05 -27.21
CA PRO A 82 -7.41 -6.81 -26.34
C PRO A 82 -7.82 -8.29 -26.23
N ASP A 83 -6.86 -9.16 -25.98
CA ASP A 83 -7.07 -10.55 -25.63
C ASP A 83 -7.60 -10.70 -24.20
N GLY A 84 -7.28 -9.72 -23.33
CA GLY A 84 -7.77 -9.65 -21.96
C GLY A 84 -7.61 -8.25 -21.37
N VAL A 85 -8.26 -8.02 -20.23
CA VAL A 85 -8.23 -6.73 -19.54
C VAL A 85 -7.98 -6.90 -18.04
N ILE A 86 -7.23 -5.96 -17.46
CA ILE A 86 -7.07 -5.80 -16.01
C ILE A 86 -7.64 -4.46 -15.62
N ILE A 87 -8.47 -4.42 -14.58
CA ILE A 87 -9.27 -3.26 -14.19
C ILE A 87 -9.07 -2.99 -12.70
N ASP A 88 -8.77 -1.75 -12.36
CA ASP A 88 -8.67 -1.30 -10.98
C ASP A 88 -10.06 -0.90 -10.47
N GLY A 89 -10.55 -1.62 -9.45
CA GLY A 89 -11.91 -1.45 -8.92
C GLY A 89 -12.99 -2.27 -9.63
N ASP A 90 -14.23 -2.02 -9.26
CA ASP A 90 -15.42 -2.70 -9.76
C ASP A 90 -16.45 -1.77 -10.46
N ASP A 91 -16.16 -0.48 -10.49
CA ASP A 91 -17.05 0.54 -11.07
C ASP A 91 -16.88 0.71 -12.58
N VAL A 92 -15.90 0.02 -13.18
CA VAL A 92 -15.61 0.12 -14.60
C VAL A 92 -16.40 -0.93 -15.37
N GLU A 93 -17.25 -0.47 -16.30
CA GLU A 93 -18.02 -1.37 -17.14
C GLU A 93 -17.11 -2.18 -18.08
N VAL A 94 -17.27 -3.49 -18.07
CA VAL A 94 -16.62 -4.39 -19.02
C VAL A 94 -17.54 -4.60 -20.23
N PRO A 95 -17.11 -4.23 -21.45
CA PRO A 95 -17.95 -4.35 -22.61
C PRO A 95 -18.38 -5.79 -22.86
N ARG A 96 -19.67 -6.03 -23.12
CA ARG A 96 -20.21 -7.36 -23.47
C ARG A 96 -19.53 -7.99 -24.68
N ARG A 97 -19.00 -7.15 -25.58
CA ARG A 97 -18.27 -7.55 -26.80
C ARG A 97 -16.81 -7.94 -26.55
N LEU A 98 -16.28 -7.72 -25.34
CA LEU A 98 -14.96 -8.23 -24.99
C LEU A 98 -14.98 -9.76 -25.08
N ARG A 99 -14.16 -10.32 -25.97
CA ARG A 99 -14.05 -11.78 -26.14
C ARG A 99 -13.18 -12.43 -25.09
N GLY A 100 -12.23 -11.67 -24.53
CA GLY A 100 -11.29 -12.07 -23.49
C GLY A 100 -11.88 -12.06 -22.09
N ALA A 101 -11.07 -12.48 -21.14
CA ALA A 101 -11.38 -12.42 -19.72
C ALA A 101 -11.11 -11.03 -19.14
N ALA A 102 -11.81 -10.71 -18.05
CA ALA A 102 -11.55 -9.52 -17.24
C ALA A 102 -11.11 -9.94 -15.83
N VAL A 103 -10.02 -9.35 -15.35
CA VAL A 103 -9.55 -9.51 -13.97
C VAL A 103 -9.61 -8.16 -13.29
N HIS A 104 -10.33 -8.09 -12.19
CA HIS A 104 -10.47 -6.90 -11.37
C HIS A 104 -9.48 -6.91 -10.21
N CYS A 105 -8.91 -5.78 -9.90
CA CYS A 105 -8.10 -5.56 -8.71
C CYS A 105 -8.90 -4.70 -7.71
N ASP A 106 -8.87 -5.06 -6.43
CA ASP A 106 -9.61 -4.39 -5.34
C ASP A 106 -11.12 -4.27 -5.52
N ALA A 107 -11.71 -5.11 -6.35
CA ALA A 107 -13.15 -5.16 -6.48
C ALA A 107 -13.81 -5.87 -5.30
N ASP A 108 -15.04 -5.50 -4.99
CA ASP A 108 -15.87 -6.25 -4.05
C ASP A 108 -16.11 -7.69 -4.56
N PRO A 109 -15.67 -8.72 -3.83
CA PRO A 109 -15.84 -10.11 -4.27
C PRO A 109 -17.28 -10.48 -4.59
N ARG A 110 -18.27 -9.80 -3.98
CA ARG A 110 -19.71 -10.04 -4.20
C ARG A 110 -20.18 -9.55 -5.58
N LYS A 111 -19.46 -8.59 -6.17
CA LYS A 111 -19.73 -8.05 -7.50
C LYS A 111 -19.05 -8.84 -8.62
N ILE A 112 -18.09 -9.68 -8.28
CA ILE A 112 -17.35 -10.51 -9.24
C ILE A 112 -18.16 -11.75 -9.58
N THR A 113 -18.78 -11.77 -10.75
CA THR A 113 -19.66 -12.85 -11.21
C THR A 113 -19.42 -13.22 -12.68
N GLY A 114 -19.84 -14.41 -13.08
CA GLY A 114 -19.84 -14.86 -14.47
C GLY A 114 -18.41 -15.02 -15.04
N ARG A 115 -18.03 -14.18 -16.01
CA ARG A 115 -16.70 -14.20 -16.67
C ARG A 115 -15.70 -13.27 -16.03
N HIS A 116 -16.03 -12.70 -14.88
CA HIS A 116 -15.18 -11.78 -14.14
C HIS A 116 -14.41 -12.56 -13.08
N TYR A 117 -13.17 -12.15 -12.88
CA TYR A 117 -12.26 -12.70 -11.90
C TYR A 117 -11.67 -11.55 -11.10
N GLY A 118 -11.10 -11.84 -9.95
CA GLY A 118 -10.58 -10.76 -9.11
C GLY A 118 -9.37 -11.15 -8.28
N VAL A 119 -8.54 -10.16 -8.02
CA VAL A 119 -7.51 -10.18 -6.98
C VAL A 119 -7.79 -9.02 -6.04
N THR A 120 -8.08 -9.32 -4.79
CA THR A 120 -8.44 -8.34 -3.78
C THR A 120 -7.58 -8.48 -2.53
N TYR A 121 -7.74 -7.57 -1.58
CA TYR A 121 -7.07 -7.63 -0.30
C TYR A 121 -8.08 -7.78 0.84
N ASP A 122 -7.63 -8.43 1.89
CA ASP A 122 -8.25 -8.24 3.19
C ASP A 122 -7.80 -6.88 3.76
N SER A 123 -8.61 -5.84 3.51
CA SER A 123 -8.34 -4.46 3.97
C SER A 123 -8.25 -4.37 5.50
N THR A 124 -8.78 -5.35 6.23
CA THR A 124 -8.74 -5.38 7.70
C THR A 124 -7.35 -5.75 8.23
N ASN A 125 -6.53 -6.48 7.47
CA ASN A 125 -5.16 -6.82 7.89
C ASN A 125 -4.25 -5.60 8.03
N ALA A 126 -4.32 -4.65 7.10
CA ALA A 126 -3.59 -3.39 7.22
C ALA A 126 -4.07 -2.58 8.42
N ALA A 127 -5.40 -2.51 8.63
CA ALA A 127 -5.99 -1.86 9.79
C ALA A 127 -5.52 -2.51 11.10
N ASP A 128 -5.47 -3.83 11.20
CA ASP A 128 -4.96 -4.54 12.38
C ASP A 128 -3.50 -4.23 12.71
N LYS A 129 -2.68 -3.99 11.68
CA LYS A 129 -1.28 -3.57 11.89
C LYS A 129 -1.21 -2.17 12.50
N VAL A 130 -1.98 -1.22 11.97
CA VAL A 130 -2.07 0.15 12.48
C VAL A 130 -2.65 0.16 13.89
N ILE A 131 -3.76 -0.53 14.12
CA ILE A 131 -4.42 -0.61 15.44
C ILE A 131 -3.46 -1.14 16.50
N ARG A 132 -2.76 -2.24 16.22
CA ARG A 132 -1.76 -2.79 17.15
C ARG A 132 -0.62 -1.84 17.42
N GLU A 133 -0.15 -1.10 16.41
CA GLU A 133 0.86 -0.06 16.60
C GLU A 133 0.38 1.03 17.55
N LEU A 134 -0.78 1.63 17.27
CA LEU A 134 -1.32 2.70 18.08
C LEU A 134 -1.65 2.25 19.52
N MET A 135 -2.20 1.05 19.67
CA MET A 135 -2.47 0.50 21.01
C MET A 135 -1.20 0.20 21.80
N SER A 136 -0.09 -0.10 21.12
CA SER A 136 1.21 -0.33 21.78
C SER A 136 1.82 0.93 22.41
N LEU A 137 1.35 2.12 22.02
CA LEU A 137 1.77 3.40 22.60
C LEU A 137 1.17 3.63 23.99
N ASP A 138 0.13 2.89 24.34
CA ASP A 138 -0.60 2.96 25.61
C ASP A 138 -1.09 4.38 25.94
N TYR A 139 -1.65 5.06 24.92
CA TYR A 139 -2.28 6.35 25.10
C TYR A 139 -3.67 6.18 25.72
N PRO A 140 -4.12 7.15 26.57
CA PRO A 140 -5.44 7.08 27.19
C PRO A 140 -6.58 7.23 26.17
N HIS A 141 -6.34 7.98 25.09
CA HIS A 141 -7.36 8.34 24.10
C HIS A 141 -6.99 7.82 22.71
N TYR A 142 -8.03 7.47 21.96
CA TYR A 142 -7.93 6.97 20.60
C TYR A 142 -8.93 7.70 19.72
N ALA A 143 -8.53 8.04 18.50
CA ALA A 143 -9.33 8.76 17.56
C ALA A 143 -9.25 8.14 16.16
N TYR A 144 -10.30 8.31 15.37
CA TYR A 144 -10.35 7.85 13.98
C TYR A 144 -10.65 8.99 13.04
N ALA A 145 -9.80 9.19 12.04
CA ALA A 145 -10.03 10.12 10.94
C ALA A 145 -10.36 9.32 9.68
N GLY A 146 -11.64 9.31 9.31
CA GLY A 146 -12.17 8.61 8.14
C GLY A 146 -12.30 9.50 6.91
N TYR A 147 -12.64 8.85 5.81
CA TYR A 147 -13.13 9.50 4.61
C TYR A 147 -14.67 9.54 4.67
N TYR A 148 -15.36 9.80 3.55
CA TYR A 148 -16.83 9.84 3.55
C TYR A 148 -17.44 8.54 4.05
N GLU A 149 -18.56 8.60 4.78
CA GLU A 149 -19.27 7.41 5.29
C GLU A 149 -19.72 6.44 4.19
N SER A 150 -19.95 6.95 2.98
CA SER A 150 -20.33 6.16 1.81
C SER A 150 -19.20 5.23 1.31
N ILE A 151 -17.98 5.41 1.79
CA ILE A 151 -16.82 4.63 1.33
C ILE A 151 -16.64 3.38 2.18
N ASP A 152 -17.01 2.23 1.63
CA ASP A 152 -17.05 0.94 2.31
C ASP A 152 -15.74 0.55 3.00
N TRP A 153 -14.59 0.78 2.37
CA TRP A 153 -13.31 0.43 2.96
C TRP A 153 -12.96 1.31 4.18
N SER A 154 -13.33 2.60 4.18
CA SER A 154 -13.13 3.49 5.33
C SER A 154 -14.01 3.06 6.50
N ARG A 155 -15.28 2.75 6.23
CA ARG A 155 -16.23 2.23 7.21
C ARG A 155 -15.79 0.89 7.80
N ALA A 156 -15.28 -0.02 6.99
CA ALA A 156 -14.76 -1.31 7.44
C ALA A 156 -13.55 -1.14 8.39
N ARG A 157 -12.64 -0.21 8.09
CA ARG A 157 -11.50 0.16 8.95
C ARG A 157 -11.96 0.75 10.29
N LEU A 158 -12.96 1.65 10.27
CA LEU A 158 -13.56 2.20 11.50
C LEU A 158 -14.18 1.10 12.36
N LEU A 159 -14.98 0.21 11.77
CA LEU A 159 -15.61 -0.89 12.49
C LEU A 159 -14.56 -1.80 13.16
N ARG A 160 -13.47 -2.10 12.42
CA ARG A 160 -12.36 -2.89 12.96
C ARG A 160 -11.67 -2.20 14.13
N PHE A 161 -11.44 -0.89 14.03
CA PHE A 161 -10.87 -0.07 15.09
C PHE A 161 -11.76 -0.04 16.33
N ARG A 162 -13.04 0.22 16.16
CA ARG A 162 -14.05 0.19 17.23
C ARG A 162 -14.06 -1.15 17.97
N ASN A 163 -14.10 -2.26 17.22
CA ASN A 163 -14.11 -3.59 17.81
C ASN A 163 -12.83 -3.90 18.59
N ALA A 164 -11.67 -3.48 18.10
CA ALA A 164 -10.40 -3.69 18.78
C ALA A 164 -10.25 -2.87 20.06
N LEU A 165 -10.80 -1.67 20.11
CA LEU A 165 -10.75 -0.82 21.31
C LEU A 165 -11.78 -1.24 22.38
N GLY A 166 -12.93 -1.81 21.97
CA GLY A 166 -13.99 -2.18 22.89
C GLY A 166 -14.45 -1.00 23.75
N ALA A 167 -14.35 -1.11 25.08
CA ALA A 167 -14.75 -0.06 26.01
C ALA A 167 -13.90 1.23 25.92
N ARG A 168 -12.72 1.19 25.30
CA ARG A 168 -11.87 2.38 25.08
C ARG A 168 -12.26 3.17 23.82
N PHE A 169 -13.24 2.71 23.07
CA PHE A 169 -13.72 3.45 21.90
C PHE A 169 -14.57 4.65 22.31
N GLU A 170 -14.17 5.83 21.86
CA GLU A 170 -14.84 7.10 22.14
C GLU A 170 -15.50 7.61 20.85
N PRO A 171 -16.84 7.52 20.71
CA PRO A 171 -17.53 7.97 19.49
C PRO A 171 -17.30 9.45 19.15
N GLY A 172 -17.11 10.31 20.16
CA GLY A 172 -16.81 11.74 19.99
C GLY A 172 -15.46 12.03 19.32
N ASN A 173 -14.55 11.04 19.31
CA ASN A 173 -13.23 11.14 18.69
C ASN A 173 -13.21 10.59 17.25
N VAL A 174 -14.37 10.47 16.59
CA VAL A 174 -14.48 9.99 15.22
C VAL A 174 -14.80 11.13 14.27
N LEU A 175 -13.96 11.33 13.27
CA LEU A 175 -14.21 12.17 12.12
C LEU A 175 -14.38 11.26 10.89
N ALA A 176 -15.62 10.96 10.53
CA ALA A 176 -15.91 10.03 9.42
C ALA A 176 -16.96 10.56 8.44
N ASP A 177 -17.54 11.72 8.73
CA ASP A 177 -18.63 12.30 7.98
C ASP A 177 -18.15 13.41 7.04
N GLY A 178 -18.60 13.40 5.79
CA GLY A 178 -18.28 14.39 4.77
C GLY A 178 -19.34 14.43 3.67
N ASP A 179 -19.70 15.64 3.26
CA ASP A 179 -20.67 15.94 2.20
C ASP A 179 -20.04 16.07 0.80
N GLY A 180 -18.78 15.68 0.64
CA GLY A 180 -18.05 15.75 -0.64
C GLY A 180 -17.27 17.05 -0.88
N HIS A 181 -17.41 18.08 -0.02
CA HIS A 181 -16.66 19.31 -0.15
C HIS A 181 -15.32 19.25 0.60
N VAL A 182 -14.21 19.12 -0.14
CA VAL A 182 -12.85 18.99 0.43
C VAL A 182 -12.52 20.11 1.43
N VAL A 183 -12.83 21.36 1.09
CA VAL A 183 -12.52 22.51 1.97
C VAL A 183 -13.30 22.45 3.28
N GLU A 184 -14.56 22.04 3.23
CA GLU A 184 -15.38 21.90 4.41
C GLU A 184 -14.92 20.75 5.30
N TYR A 185 -14.56 19.63 4.70
CA TYR A 185 -13.93 18.51 5.41
C TYR A 185 -12.63 18.94 6.10
N LEU A 186 -11.77 19.72 5.45
CA LEU A 186 -10.53 20.23 6.04
C LEU A 186 -10.78 21.18 7.23
N LYS A 187 -11.79 22.05 7.14
CA LYS A 187 -12.19 22.91 8.28
C LYS A 187 -12.64 22.07 9.47
N ARG A 188 -13.53 21.11 9.24
CA ARG A 188 -14.00 20.20 10.30
C ARG A 188 -12.86 19.39 10.90
N MET A 189 -11.93 18.92 10.08
CA MET A 189 -10.75 18.21 10.57
C MET A 189 -9.86 19.09 11.44
N HIS A 190 -9.65 20.35 11.07
CA HIS A 190 -8.91 21.30 11.90
C HIS A 190 -9.55 21.45 13.28
N ASP A 191 -10.86 21.69 13.33
CA ASP A 191 -11.59 21.89 14.59
C ASP A 191 -11.65 20.60 15.41
N TRP A 192 -11.78 19.45 14.74
CA TRP A 192 -11.75 18.15 15.38
C TRP A 192 -10.38 17.85 16.00
N VAL A 193 -9.25 18.06 15.27
CA VAL A 193 -7.91 17.88 15.85
C VAL A 193 -7.72 18.77 17.07
N LYS A 194 -8.19 20.03 17.02
CA LYS A 194 -8.13 20.96 18.14
C LYS A 194 -8.93 20.49 19.36
N SER A 195 -10.01 19.73 19.16
CA SER A 195 -10.89 19.25 20.24
C SER A 195 -10.44 17.94 20.86
N LEU A 196 -9.47 17.25 20.27
CA LEU A 196 -9.02 15.94 20.76
C LEU A 196 -8.36 16.05 22.12
N PRO A 197 -8.67 15.14 23.06
CA PRO A 197 -7.96 15.06 24.32
C PRO A 197 -6.51 14.58 24.09
N CYS A 198 -5.55 15.14 24.79
CA CYS A 198 -4.15 14.75 24.70
C CYS A 198 -3.67 14.03 25.97
N PRO A 199 -2.83 12.98 25.84
CA PRO A 199 -2.31 12.41 24.61
C PRO A 199 -3.31 11.48 23.92
N CYS A 200 -3.35 11.52 22.58
CA CYS A 200 -4.29 10.74 21.75
C CYS A 200 -3.58 10.06 20.57
N ALA A 201 -4.06 8.88 20.20
CA ALA A 201 -3.55 8.13 19.04
C ALA A 201 -4.58 8.13 17.91
N ILE A 202 -4.26 8.76 16.78
CA ILE A 202 -5.12 8.88 15.61
C ILE A 202 -4.86 7.75 14.63
N PHE A 203 -5.86 6.94 14.34
CA PHE A 203 -5.90 6.08 13.17
C PHE A 203 -6.54 6.86 12.00
N ALA A 204 -5.75 7.27 11.04
CA ALA A 204 -6.24 7.86 9.81
C ALA A 204 -6.53 6.76 8.77
N CYS A 205 -7.68 6.86 8.11
CA CYS A 205 -8.12 5.81 7.19
C CYS A 205 -7.16 5.59 6.01
N ASN A 206 -6.40 6.60 5.60
CA ASN A 206 -5.31 6.51 4.62
C ASN A 206 -4.24 7.58 4.88
N ASP A 207 -3.16 7.57 4.09
CA ASP A 207 -2.03 8.47 4.28
C ASP A 207 -2.34 9.93 3.95
N LEU A 208 -3.26 10.19 3.01
CA LEU A 208 -3.69 11.55 2.71
C LEU A 208 -4.38 12.19 3.93
N ILE A 209 -5.25 11.45 4.58
CA ILE A 209 -5.95 11.87 5.80
C ILE A 209 -4.95 11.99 6.97
N ALA A 210 -4.00 11.05 7.10
CA ALA A 210 -2.93 11.13 8.09
C ALA A 210 -2.09 12.40 7.93
N ARG A 211 -1.72 12.73 6.69
CA ARG A 211 -0.97 13.95 6.36
C ARG A 211 -1.74 15.22 6.74
N HIS A 212 -3.03 15.28 6.44
CA HIS A 212 -3.85 16.45 6.83
C HIS A 212 -3.91 16.58 8.36
N ALA A 213 -4.10 15.49 9.09
CA ALA A 213 -4.07 15.49 10.55
C ALA A 213 -2.72 16.01 11.09
N ALA A 214 -1.59 15.53 10.55
CA ALA A 214 -0.25 15.98 10.94
C ALA A 214 -0.02 17.49 10.65
N ILE A 215 -0.49 17.98 9.49
CA ILE A 215 -0.42 19.41 9.16
C ILE A 215 -1.20 20.25 10.17
N PHE A 216 -2.40 19.81 10.58
CA PHE A 216 -3.19 20.54 11.57
C PHE A 216 -2.59 20.45 12.96
N CYS A 217 -2.03 19.30 13.38
CA CYS A 217 -1.26 19.22 14.63
C CYS A 217 -0.13 20.26 14.65
N ARG A 218 0.66 20.34 13.59
CA ARG A 218 1.75 21.33 13.47
C ARG A 218 1.23 22.79 13.54
N ARG A 219 0.13 23.10 12.85
CA ARG A 219 -0.48 24.45 12.88
C ARG A 219 -1.02 24.82 14.26
N LEU A 220 -1.47 23.86 15.03
CA LEU A 220 -2.00 24.02 16.38
C LEU A 220 -0.90 23.95 17.45
N GLY A 221 0.36 23.69 17.08
CA GLY A 221 1.48 23.57 18.02
C GLY A 221 1.48 22.27 18.80
N LEU A 222 0.70 21.26 18.37
CA LEU A 222 0.64 19.94 19.01
C LEU A 222 1.82 19.07 18.59
N ALA A 223 2.52 18.49 19.55
CA ALA A 223 3.67 17.64 19.31
C ALA A 223 3.26 16.25 18.79
N VAL A 224 3.76 15.90 17.61
CA VAL A 224 3.62 14.54 17.05
C VAL A 224 4.96 13.83 17.21
N PRO A 225 5.02 12.67 17.86
CA PRO A 225 3.90 11.87 18.37
C PRO A 225 3.49 12.15 19.82
N ASP A 226 4.21 12.93 20.61
CA ASP A 226 4.12 12.94 22.08
C ASP A 226 2.73 13.34 22.61
N GLU A 227 2.03 14.27 21.95
CA GLU A 227 0.66 14.64 22.26
C GLU A 227 -0.34 13.95 21.34
N ILE A 228 -0.03 13.87 20.05
CA ILE A 228 -0.88 13.18 19.05
C ILE A 228 -0.03 12.22 18.23
N ALA A 229 -0.20 10.93 18.42
CA ALA A 229 0.40 9.92 17.53
C ALA A 229 -0.52 9.70 16.31
N ILE A 230 0.06 9.49 15.11
CA ILE A 230 -0.71 9.35 13.87
C ILE A 230 -0.18 8.17 13.06
N ALA A 231 -1.10 7.31 12.59
CA ALA A 231 -0.76 6.26 11.63
C ALA A 231 -1.82 6.16 10.54
N GLY A 232 -1.36 5.89 9.30
CA GLY A 232 -2.17 5.77 8.10
C GLY A 232 -2.12 4.37 7.47
N ILE A 233 -2.70 4.26 6.28
CA ILE A 233 -2.67 3.07 5.42
C ILE A 233 -2.39 3.54 3.98
N ASP A 234 -1.77 2.70 3.18
CA ASP A 234 -1.40 2.66 1.77
C ASP A 234 0.12 2.75 1.56
N ASN A 235 0.86 3.33 2.49
CA ASN A 235 2.29 3.67 2.37
C ASN A 235 2.59 4.36 1.04
N ASP A 236 1.87 5.47 0.81
CA ASP A 236 2.26 6.42 -0.22
C ASP A 236 3.55 7.12 0.26
N GLU A 237 4.68 6.69 -0.29
CA GLU A 237 6.01 7.15 0.14
C GLU A 237 6.14 8.67 0.00
N ALA A 238 5.60 9.25 -1.09
CA ALA A 238 5.65 10.68 -1.30
C ALA A 238 4.88 11.46 -0.21
N LEU A 239 3.73 10.97 0.22
CA LEU A 239 2.97 11.57 1.31
C LEU A 239 3.62 11.31 2.67
N CYS A 240 4.04 10.07 2.93
CA CYS A 240 4.57 9.68 4.23
C CYS A 240 5.90 10.37 4.55
N GLU A 241 6.81 10.44 3.58
CA GLU A 241 8.17 10.96 3.77
C GLU A 241 8.25 12.48 3.63
N SER A 242 7.32 13.11 2.89
CA SER A 242 7.23 14.57 2.81
C SER A 242 6.45 15.21 3.96
N THR A 243 5.88 14.42 4.86
CA THR A 243 5.17 14.92 6.04
C THR A 243 6.13 15.01 7.22
N GLU A 244 6.00 16.05 8.03
CA GLU A 244 6.82 16.24 9.22
C GLU A 244 5.94 16.23 10.48
N PRO A 245 6.24 15.27 11.42
CA PRO A 245 7.17 14.15 11.27
C PRO A 245 6.68 13.10 10.26
N GLU A 246 7.62 12.30 9.69
CA GLU A 246 7.29 11.24 8.73
C GLU A 246 6.24 10.27 9.27
N LEU A 247 5.29 9.90 8.40
CA LEU A 247 4.11 9.12 8.80
C LEU A 247 4.36 7.61 8.84
N THR A 248 4.03 7.01 9.96
CA THR A 248 3.85 5.55 10.08
C THR A 248 2.64 5.12 9.28
N SER A 249 2.82 4.12 8.42
CA SER A 249 1.74 3.63 7.56
C SER A 249 1.81 2.12 7.35
N ALA A 250 0.66 1.48 7.23
CA ALA A 250 0.57 0.10 6.78
C ALA A 250 0.32 0.04 5.28
N THR A 251 0.89 -0.96 4.62
CA THR A 251 0.67 -1.19 3.19
C THR A 251 0.36 -2.65 2.91
N GLN A 252 -0.34 -2.87 1.83
CA GLN A 252 -0.51 -4.17 1.19
C GLN A 252 0.52 -4.29 0.08
N ASN A 253 0.82 -5.52 -0.36
CA ASN A 253 1.75 -5.72 -1.46
C ASN A 253 1.04 -5.50 -2.81
N PHE A 254 0.85 -4.25 -3.18
CA PHE A 254 0.16 -3.88 -4.42
C PHE A 254 0.87 -4.38 -5.68
N GLU A 255 2.21 -4.46 -5.68
CA GLU A 255 2.97 -5.02 -6.80
C GLU A 255 2.66 -6.50 -6.99
N GLU A 256 2.61 -7.26 -5.91
CA GLU A 256 2.24 -8.69 -5.96
C GLU A 256 0.79 -8.87 -6.47
N SER A 257 -0.14 -7.98 -6.08
CA SER A 257 -1.51 -8.09 -6.59
C SER A 257 -1.58 -7.89 -8.10
N GLY A 258 -0.84 -6.93 -8.62
CA GLY A 258 -0.73 -6.74 -10.07
C GLY A 258 -0.14 -7.95 -10.78
N TYR A 259 0.91 -8.53 -10.20
CA TYR A 259 1.52 -9.75 -10.72
C TYR A 259 0.53 -10.93 -10.72
N ARG A 260 -0.20 -11.14 -9.62
CA ARG A 260 -1.22 -12.19 -9.51
C ARG A 260 -2.41 -11.97 -10.45
N ALA A 261 -2.83 -10.73 -10.63
CA ALA A 261 -3.88 -10.40 -11.59
C ALA A 261 -3.44 -10.73 -13.03
N ALA A 262 -2.19 -10.43 -13.39
CA ALA A 262 -1.63 -10.76 -14.67
C ALA A 262 -1.49 -12.29 -14.84
N GLU A 263 -0.96 -13.02 -13.86
CA GLU A 263 -0.89 -14.49 -13.87
C GLU A 263 -2.28 -15.12 -14.05
N MET A 264 -3.28 -14.60 -13.36
CA MET A 264 -4.67 -15.05 -13.47
C MET A 264 -5.21 -14.81 -14.86
N LEU A 265 -5.00 -13.61 -15.42
CA LEU A 265 -5.44 -13.26 -16.77
C LEU A 265 -4.77 -14.13 -17.83
N ASP A 266 -3.48 -14.39 -17.71
CA ASP A 266 -2.73 -15.25 -18.64
C ASP A 266 -3.32 -16.66 -18.71
N ARG A 267 -3.59 -17.26 -17.57
CA ARG A 267 -4.25 -18.57 -17.49
C ARG A 267 -5.61 -18.58 -18.17
N LEU A 268 -6.39 -17.51 -17.99
CA LEU A 268 -7.70 -17.37 -18.61
C LEU A 268 -7.60 -17.19 -20.13
N MET A 269 -6.64 -16.40 -20.62
CA MET A 269 -6.38 -16.23 -22.06
C MET A 269 -5.93 -17.54 -22.73
N HIS A 270 -5.33 -18.46 -21.97
CA HIS A 270 -4.98 -19.80 -22.45
C HIS A 270 -6.10 -20.85 -22.22
N GLY A 271 -7.30 -20.42 -21.86
CA GLY A 271 -8.48 -21.30 -21.67
C GLY A 271 -8.43 -22.16 -20.42
N GLN A 272 -7.53 -21.88 -19.48
CA GLN A 272 -7.41 -22.62 -18.24
C GLN A 272 -8.50 -22.18 -17.24
N LYS A 273 -9.02 -23.14 -16.48
CA LYS A 273 -9.94 -22.85 -15.39
C LYS A 273 -9.19 -22.23 -14.21
N VAL A 274 -9.70 -21.13 -13.71
CA VAL A 274 -9.21 -20.48 -12.48
C VAL A 274 -10.26 -20.64 -11.38
N ALA A 275 -9.84 -21.21 -10.26
CA ALA A 275 -10.68 -21.37 -9.07
C ALA A 275 -9.81 -21.17 -7.83
N PRO A 276 -10.31 -20.42 -6.85
CA PRO A 276 -11.54 -19.63 -6.86
C PRO A 276 -11.46 -18.44 -7.84
N PRO A 277 -12.61 -17.89 -8.27
CA PRO A 277 -12.64 -16.75 -9.19
C PRO A 277 -12.09 -15.46 -8.57
N VAL A 278 -12.05 -15.37 -7.26
CA VAL A 278 -11.44 -14.26 -6.52
C VAL A 278 -10.34 -14.78 -5.60
N GLN A 279 -9.15 -14.21 -5.72
CA GLN A 279 -8.03 -14.46 -4.82
C GLN A 279 -7.93 -13.30 -3.82
N CYS A 280 -7.98 -13.62 -2.53
CA CYS A 280 -7.77 -12.64 -1.48
C CYS A 280 -6.34 -12.73 -0.95
N LEU A 281 -5.59 -11.64 -1.07
CA LEU A 281 -4.23 -11.51 -0.53
C LEU A 281 -4.31 -10.92 0.88
N SER A 282 -3.63 -11.53 1.83
CA SER A 282 -3.74 -11.18 3.25
C SER A 282 -2.47 -10.56 3.85
N GLU A 283 -1.40 -10.42 3.10
CA GLU A 283 -0.15 -9.86 3.63
C GLU A 283 -0.20 -8.33 3.69
N ALA A 284 -0.11 -7.79 4.91
CA ALA A 284 0.07 -6.37 5.15
C ALA A 284 1.36 -6.14 5.96
N ILE A 285 2.08 -5.06 5.65
CA ILE A 285 3.33 -4.66 6.30
C ILE A 285 3.12 -3.29 6.93
N LEU A 286 3.61 -3.08 8.15
CA LEU A 286 3.64 -1.78 8.80
C LEU A 286 5.04 -1.18 8.66
N ILE A 287 5.12 0.00 8.07
CA ILE A 287 6.32 0.81 7.97
C ILE A 287 6.27 1.87 9.08
N ARG A 288 7.07 1.66 10.13
CA ARG A 288 7.15 2.59 11.25
C ARG A 288 8.04 3.77 10.91
N ARG A 289 7.50 4.97 11.10
CA ARG A 289 8.23 6.24 10.96
C ARG A 289 8.07 7.08 12.23
N GLN A 290 8.38 8.34 12.18
CA GLN A 290 8.47 9.24 13.34
C GLN A 290 7.12 9.48 14.04
N SER A 291 6.00 9.48 13.30
CA SER A 291 4.68 9.87 13.82
C SER A 291 4.06 8.94 14.88
N THR A 292 4.69 7.79 15.16
CA THR A 292 4.31 6.89 16.26
C THR A 292 5.48 6.59 17.21
N ARG A 293 6.63 7.26 17.05
CA ARG A 293 7.83 7.03 17.87
C ARG A 293 7.86 7.98 19.07
N THR A 294 7.20 7.63 20.15
CA THR A 294 7.14 8.48 21.34
C THR A 294 8.44 8.52 22.14
N ALA A 295 8.79 9.70 22.66
CA ALA A 295 9.94 9.94 23.51
C ALA A 295 9.68 9.71 25.03
N LYS A 296 8.54 9.12 25.43
CA LYS A 296 8.26 8.87 26.85
C LYS A 296 9.40 8.11 27.52
N ALA A 297 9.74 8.49 28.76
CA ALA A 297 10.87 7.97 29.53
C ALA A 297 11.00 6.43 29.44
N GLY A 298 12.05 5.94 28.78
CA GLY A 298 12.23 4.54 28.34
C GLY A 298 12.01 4.33 26.83
N GLY A 299 11.07 5.05 26.21
CA GLY A 299 10.83 5.01 24.78
C GLY A 299 11.91 5.74 23.96
N ALA A 300 12.39 6.90 24.42
CA ALA A 300 13.46 7.65 23.72
C ALA A 300 14.73 6.79 23.50
N ARG A 301 15.12 5.98 24.50
CA ARG A 301 16.23 5.04 24.37
C ARG A 301 15.93 3.92 23.38
N CYS A 302 14.69 3.42 23.34
CA CYS A 302 14.29 2.40 22.39
C CYS A 302 14.18 2.96 20.97
N VAL A 303 13.75 4.21 20.79
CA VAL A 303 13.77 4.93 19.50
C VAL A 303 15.19 5.11 18.99
N ALA A 304 16.09 5.60 19.83
CA ALA A 304 17.53 5.71 19.49
C ALA A 304 18.13 4.32 19.15
N ALA A 305 17.71 3.26 19.84
CA ALA A 305 18.14 1.90 19.53
C ALA A 305 17.60 1.38 18.18
N LEU A 306 16.39 1.79 17.77
CA LEU A 306 15.87 1.47 16.43
C LEU A 306 16.72 2.12 15.35
N ASP A 307 17.08 3.40 15.51
CA ASP A 307 17.94 4.10 14.54
C ASP A 307 19.36 3.50 14.52
N TYR A 308 19.88 3.12 15.68
CA TYR A 308 21.13 2.36 15.77
C TYR A 308 21.03 1.02 15.02
N ILE A 309 19.97 0.25 15.22
CA ILE A 309 19.76 -1.03 14.51
C ILE A 309 19.70 -0.79 13.01
N ARG A 310 18.92 0.18 12.55
CA ARG A 310 18.78 0.49 11.12
C ARG A 310 20.09 0.85 10.45
N SER A 311 20.90 1.65 11.14
CA SER A 311 22.20 2.07 10.61
C SER A 311 23.25 0.97 10.66
N LYS A 312 23.16 0.02 11.62
CA LYS A 312 24.24 -0.92 11.96
C LYS A 312 23.89 -2.41 11.81
N ALA A 313 22.64 -2.77 11.58
CA ALA A 313 22.25 -4.19 11.48
C ALA A 313 23.07 -4.95 10.43
N CYS A 314 23.33 -4.31 9.28
CA CYS A 314 24.12 -4.91 8.20
C CYS A 314 25.64 -4.87 8.44
N ASP A 315 26.11 -4.17 9.47
CA ASP A 315 27.51 -4.21 9.89
C ASP A 315 27.80 -5.40 10.83
N GLY A 316 26.83 -6.28 11.02
CA GLY A 316 26.99 -7.53 11.76
C GLY A 316 26.71 -7.41 13.27
N ILE A 317 26.07 -6.33 13.75
CA ILE A 317 25.70 -6.20 15.16
C ILE A 317 24.72 -7.30 15.60
N GLY A 318 24.79 -7.67 16.87
CA GLY A 318 23.87 -8.60 17.52
C GLY A 318 23.01 -7.93 18.60
N VAL A 319 22.19 -8.75 19.27
CA VAL A 319 21.34 -8.30 20.39
C VAL A 319 22.17 -7.65 21.50
N ASP A 320 23.35 -8.19 21.80
CA ASP A 320 24.20 -7.70 22.87
C ASP A 320 24.76 -6.29 22.59
N ASP A 321 24.99 -5.94 21.33
CA ASP A 321 25.44 -4.59 20.94
C ASP A 321 24.32 -3.56 21.17
N VAL A 322 23.07 -3.93 20.85
CA VAL A 322 21.90 -3.10 21.12
C VAL A 322 21.63 -2.96 22.62
N VAL A 323 21.82 -4.05 23.38
CA VAL A 323 21.69 -4.03 24.84
C VAL A 323 22.73 -3.09 25.46
N LYS A 324 23.98 -3.13 25.00
CA LYS A 324 25.05 -2.18 25.40
C LYS A 324 24.67 -0.75 25.04
N PHE A 325 24.19 -0.51 23.82
CA PHE A 325 23.72 0.80 23.38
C PHE A 325 22.62 1.36 24.29
N LEU A 326 21.65 0.52 24.68
CA LEU A 326 20.57 0.90 25.60
C LEU A 326 21.07 1.16 27.04
N SER A 327 22.28 0.71 27.38
CA SER A 327 22.84 0.80 28.74
C SER A 327 21.92 0.17 29.80
N MET A 328 21.33 -0.99 29.48
CA MET A 328 20.38 -1.74 30.33
C MET A 328 20.82 -3.20 30.50
N SER A 329 20.26 -3.88 31.51
CA SER A 329 20.38 -5.34 31.54
C SER A 329 19.62 -5.96 30.37
N ARG A 330 20.06 -7.11 29.86
CA ARG A 330 19.40 -7.79 28.71
C ARG A 330 17.90 -7.99 28.92
N ARG A 331 17.52 -8.43 30.14
CA ARG A 331 16.10 -8.63 30.51
C ARG A 331 15.31 -7.31 30.46
N SER A 332 15.90 -6.22 30.95
CA SER A 332 15.24 -4.90 30.95
C SER A 332 15.15 -4.34 29.53
N ALA A 333 16.21 -4.48 28.71
CA ALA A 333 16.24 -4.05 27.32
C ALA A 333 15.19 -4.79 26.48
N GLU A 334 15.12 -6.12 26.55
CA GLU A 334 14.12 -6.91 25.84
C GLU A 334 12.68 -6.56 26.26
N ARG A 335 12.45 -6.35 27.56
CA ARG A 335 11.13 -5.95 28.07
C ARG A 335 10.75 -4.56 27.59
N ALA A 336 11.67 -3.59 27.68
CA ALA A 336 11.46 -2.23 27.18
C ALA A 336 11.21 -2.23 25.66
N PHE A 337 12.05 -2.96 24.92
CA PHE A 337 11.94 -3.02 23.46
C PHE A 337 10.61 -3.67 23.03
N ARG A 338 10.18 -4.76 23.66
CA ARG A 338 8.85 -5.34 23.41
C ARG A 338 7.72 -4.37 23.77
N ARG A 339 7.85 -3.65 24.89
CA ARG A 339 6.82 -2.69 25.33
C ARG A 339 6.72 -1.50 24.37
N PHE A 340 7.85 -0.93 23.94
CA PHE A 340 7.89 0.31 23.15
C PHE A 340 7.98 0.09 21.63
N VAL A 341 8.46 -1.07 21.20
CA VAL A 341 8.64 -1.40 19.76
C VAL A 341 7.67 -2.50 19.31
N GLY A 342 7.06 -3.23 20.25
CA GLY A 342 6.09 -4.30 19.96
C GLY A 342 6.72 -5.61 19.50
N ARG A 343 8.07 -5.72 19.46
CA ARG A 343 8.82 -6.90 19.04
C ARG A 343 10.15 -7.01 19.78
N THR A 344 10.87 -8.10 19.59
CA THR A 344 12.20 -8.30 20.16
C THR A 344 13.27 -7.53 19.38
N ILE A 345 14.41 -7.28 20.05
CA ILE A 345 15.60 -6.69 19.40
C ILE A 345 16.05 -7.56 18.23
N LEU A 346 16.04 -8.89 18.41
CA LEU A 346 16.45 -9.83 17.36
C LEU A 346 15.54 -9.79 16.13
N GLU A 347 14.22 -9.68 16.33
CA GLU A 347 13.26 -9.55 15.25
C GLU A 347 13.50 -8.27 14.45
N GLU A 348 13.78 -7.14 15.10
CA GLU A 348 14.08 -5.89 14.43
C GLU A 348 15.37 -5.97 13.60
N ILE A 349 16.46 -6.46 14.17
CA ILE A 349 17.73 -6.69 13.43
C ILE A 349 17.48 -7.59 12.22
N SER A 350 16.70 -8.66 12.42
CA SER A 350 16.38 -9.63 11.37
C SER A 350 15.56 -9.00 10.25
N ASP A 351 14.61 -8.13 10.57
CA ASP A 351 13.79 -7.44 9.58
C ASP A 351 14.61 -6.48 8.72
N VAL A 352 15.49 -5.68 9.33
CA VAL A 352 16.39 -4.77 8.59
C VAL A 352 17.28 -5.55 7.62
N ARG A 353 17.90 -6.65 8.07
CA ARG A 353 18.73 -7.51 7.23
C ARG A 353 17.95 -8.16 6.09
N TYR A 354 16.71 -8.57 6.37
CA TYR A 354 15.82 -9.15 5.35
C TYR A 354 15.45 -8.13 4.28
N GLN A 355 15.08 -6.91 4.67
CA GLN A 355 14.79 -5.83 3.73
C GLN A 355 16.00 -5.52 2.84
N LYS A 356 17.21 -5.43 3.45
CA LYS A 356 18.46 -5.25 2.69
C LYS A 356 18.69 -6.38 1.69
N ALA A 357 18.51 -7.63 2.13
CA ALA A 357 18.65 -8.80 1.25
C ALA A 357 17.67 -8.75 0.08
N CYS A 358 16.39 -8.44 0.32
CA CYS A 358 15.40 -8.27 -0.73
C CYS A 358 15.76 -7.16 -1.72
N CYS A 359 16.28 -6.04 -1.22
CA CYS A 359 16.76 -4.96 -2.07
C CYS A 359 17.91 -5.41 -2.99
N LEU A 360 18.92 -6.07 -2.41
CA LEU A 360 20.09 -6.56 -3.18
C LEU A 360 19.71 -7.66 -4.17
N LEU A 361 18.73 -8.51 -3.84
CA LEU A 361 18.27 -9.59 -4.71
C LEU A 361 17.54 -9.10 -5.95
N LYS A 362 17.01 -7.90 -5.96
CA LYS A 362 16.35 -7.28 -7.13
C LYS A 362 17.36 -6.93 -8.24
N ASP A 363 18.64 -6.79 -7.91
CA ASP A 363 19.70 -6.54 -8.88
C ASP A 363 20.17 -7.88 -9.50
N PRO A 364 19.86 -8.16 -10.77
CA PRO A 364 20.22 -9.42 -11.42
C PRO A 364 21.72 -9.59 -11.66
N THR A 365 22.49 -8.49 -11.63
CA THR A 365 23.93 -8.50 -11.87
C THR A 365 24.72 -9.02 -10.66
N ARG A 366 24.11 -9.03 -9.47
CA ARG A 366 24.76 -9.49 -8.24
C ARG A 366 24.75 -11.00 -8.09
N THR A 367 25.87 -11.55 -7.69
CA THR A 367 25.97 -12.98 -7.36
C THR A 367 25.29 -13.29 -6.03
N LEU A 368 24.65 -14.45 -5.91
CA LEU A 368 24.00 -14.85 -4.66
C LEU A 368 24.98 -15.13 -3.51
N ASP A 369 26.22 -15.50 -3.84
CA ASP A 369 27.20 -15.95 -2.87
C ASP A 369 27.88 -14.82 -2.08
N GLY A 370 27.86 -13.58 -2.58
CA GLY A 370 28.44 -12.42 -1.89
C GLY A 370 27.49 -11.66 -0.97
N LEU A 371 26.18 -11.90 -1.05
CA LEU A 371 25.19 -11.08 -0.39
C LEU A 371 25.19 -11.18 1.16
N TYR A 372 25.66 -12.29 1.71
CA TYR A 372 25.66 -12.52 3.15
C TYR A 372 26.43 -11.47 3.93
N ALA A 373 27.58 -11.03 3.40
CA ALA A 373 28.43 -10.03 4.05
C ALA A 373 27.75 -8.66 4.08
N GLU A 374 27.12 -8.23 2.96
CA GLU A 374 26.39 -6.97 2.88
C GLU A 374 25.11 -6.96 3.72
N CYS A 375 24.61 -8.13 4.11
CA CYS A 375 23.47 -8.28 5.01
C CYS A 375 23.87 -8.52 6.47
N GLY A 376 25.15 -8.40 6.81
CA GLY A 376 25.66 -8.51 8.18
C GLY A 376 25.76 -9.94 8.71
N TYR A 377 25.96 -10.93 7.83
CA TYR A 377 26.20 -12.33 8.21
C TYR A 377 27.67 -12.69 8.01
N ARG A 378 28.17 -13.57 8.86
CA ARG A 378 29.57 -14.05 8.82
C ARG A 378 29.81 -15.11 7.75
N ASP A 379 28.77 -15.85 7.42
CA ASP A 379 28.84 -16.95 6.48
C ASP A 379 27.54 -17.09 5.66
N ASN A 380 27.68 -17.71 4.47
CA ASN A 380 26.60 -17.91 3.51
C ASN A 380 25.55 -18.93 4.00
N ILE A 381 25.96 -19.92 4.80
CA ILE A 381 25.06 -20.98 5.27
C ILE A 381 24.04 -20.40 6.25
N SER A 382 24.51 -19.63 7.23
CA SER A 382 23.65 -18.92 8.20
C SER A 382 22.71 -17.94 7.51
N PHE A 383 23.20 -17.19 6.51
CA PHE A 383 22.40 -16.25 5.75
C PHE A 383 21.30 -16.95 4.93
N ARG A 384 21.63 -18.02 4.21
CA ARG A 384 20.65 -18.78 3.41
C ARG A 384 19.57 -19.40 4.27
N ARG A 385 19.94 -19.95 5.43
CA ARG A 385 18.98 -20.50 6.42
C ARG A 385 18.07 -19.42 6.97
N PHE A 386 18.63 -18.27 7.37
CA PHE A 386 17.87 -17.12 7.82
C PHE A 386 16.86 -16.65 6.76
N PHE A 387 17.33 -16.42 5.54
CA PHE A 387 16.49 -15.94 4.47
C PHE A 387 15.35 -16.90 4.15
N ARG A 388 15.64 -18.20 4.07
CA ARG A 388 14.62 -19.23 3.83
C ARG A 388 13.58 -19.29 4.94
N ASN A 389 13.98 -19.15 6.20
CA ASN A 389 13.06 -19.12 7.34
C ASN A 389 12.15 -17.87 7.31
N LYS A 390 12.66 -16.75 6.81
CA LYS A 390 11.92 -15.48 6.77
C LYS A 390 11.04 -15.36 5.53
N ALA A 391 11.54 -15.78 4.38
CA ALA A 391 10.88 -15.67 3.07
C ALA A 391 10.02 -16.88 2.70
N GLY A 392 10.18 -18.03 3.39
CA GLY A 392 9.56 -19.30 3.03
C GLY A 392 10.16 -19.98 1.80
N VAL A 393 11.07 -19.31 1.07
CA VAL A 393 11.69 -19.78 -0.17
C VAL A 393 13.19 -19.51 -0.19
N SER A 394 13.94 -20.16 -1.08
CA SER A 394 15.38 -19.89 -1.25
C SER A 394 15.65 -18.54 -1.91
N LEU A 395 16.88 -18.02 -1.75
CA LEU A 395 17.34 -16.77 -2.41
C LEU A 395 17.13 -16.82 -3.93
N GLY A 396 17.44 -17.94 -4.57
CA GLY A 396 17.29 -18.12 -6.01
C GLY A 396 15.83 -18.14 -6.46
N GLU A 397 14.96 -18.83 -5.71
CA GLU A 397 13.52 -18.86 -5.97
C GLU A 397 12.90 -17.48 -5.75
N TRP A 398 13.32 -16.79 -4.69
CA TRP A 398 12.85 -15.45 -4.42
C TRP A 398 13.24 -14.48 -5.53
N ARG A 399 14.50 -14.51 -5.97
CA ARG A 399 14.98 -13.69 -7.10
C ARG A 399 14.17 -13.96 -8.36
N LYS A 400 13.96 -15.23 -8.73
CA LYS A 400 13.17 -15.59 -9.90
C LYS A 400 11.74 -15.06 -9.87
N ARG A 401 11.18 -14.88 -8.67
CA ARG A 401 9.80 -14.35 -8.50
C ARG A 401 9.76 -12.82 -8.54
N HIS A 402 10.89 -12.14 -8.22
CA HIS A 402 10.90 -10.70 -7.98
C HIS A 402 11.91 -9.91 -8.86
N SER A 403 12.66 -10.59 -9.73
CA SER A 403 13.54 -9.95 -10.74
C SER A 403 12.86 -9.85 -12.08
#